data_931598429ff3c0cb6cbd9902473eee5e
#
_entry.id   931598429ff3c0cb6cbd9902473eee5e
#
_cell.length_a   1.000
_cell.length_b   1.000
_cell.length_c   1.000
_cell.angle_alpha   90.00
_cell.angle_beta   90.00
_cell.angle_gamma   90.00
#
_symmetry.space_group_name_H-M   'P 1'
#
loop_
_entity.id
_entity.type
_entity.pdbx_description
1 polymer ?
#
loop_
_entity_poly.entity_id
_entity_poly.type
_entity_poly.pdbx_seq_one_letter_code
_entity_poly.pdbx_strand_id
1 'polypeptide(L)'
;MARRVFFSFHYKYVWKVNQIRSMPNITGTAAAGFQDASLWEAAKIKGDKEIKKMIDAGLNNTSVTVVFVTNGTANRKYINYEIDQSLARGNGLVAVQIHHLKDINGKTGSAGAIPSKITANGFKAYKYTNKESLAKWIEKAAKLAGK
;
A
#
# COMPACT_ATOMS: atom_id res chain seq x y z
N MET A 1 -14.38 16.24 -0.01
CA MET A 1 -13.97 15.46 1.18
C MET A 1 -12.70 14.66 0.88
N ALA A 2 -11.80 14.63 1.81
CA ALA A 2 -10.59 13.82 1.68
C ALA A 2 -10.93 12.33 1.84
N ARG A 3 -10.43 11.51 0.94
CA ARG A 3 -10.54 10.05 1.03
C ARG A 3 -9.39 9.50 1.84
N ARG A 4 -9.68 8.63 2.79
CA ARG A 4 -8.65 7.96 3.59
C ARG A 4 -8.26 6.65 2.92
N VAL A 5 -6.97 6.50 2.65
CA VAL A 5 -6.42 5.30 2.00
C VAL A 5 -5.32 4.69 2.87
N PHE A 6 -5.18 3.37 2.79
CA PHE A 6 -4.08 2.64 3.42
C PHE A 6 -3.03 2.36 2.37
N PHE A 7 -1.78 2.71 2.67
CA PHE A 7 -0.63 2.41 1.81
C PHE A 7 0.05 1.13 2.28
N SER A 8 0.00 0.10 1.47
CA SER A 8 0.60 -1.20 1.74
C SER A 8 1.93 -1.29 0.98
N PHE A 9 3.03 -1.43 1.70
CA PHE A 9 4.37 -1.53 1.11
C PHE A 9 5.34 -2.12 2.13
N HIS A 10 6.44 -2.68 1.64
CA HIS A 10 7.53 -3.09 2.53
C HIS A 10 8.31 -1.84 2.95
N TYR A 11 8.60 -1.71 4.25
CA TYR A 11 9.23 -0.49 4.82
C TYR A 11 10.56 -0.14 4.14
N LYS A 12 11.26 -1.13 3.58
CA LYS A 12 12.49 -0.91 2.79
C LYS A 12 12.29 0.10 1.65
N TYR A 13 11.06 0.21 1.13
CA TYR A 13 10.73 1.08 0.00
C TYR A 13 10.08 2.39 0.42
N VAL A 14 10.14 2.73 1.70
CA VAL A 14 9.51 3.96 2.24
C VAL A 14 9.95 5.22 1.50
N TRP A 15 11.22 5.28 1.05
CA TRP A 15 11.71 6.42 0.29
C TRP A 15 10.94 6.62 -1.02
N LYS A 16 10.67 5.52 -1.74
CA LYS A 16 9.89 5.59 -2.99
C LYS A 16 8.45 6.01 -2.71
N VAL A 17 7.84 5.49 -1.67
CA VAL A 17 6.46 5.82 -1.26
C VAL A 17 6.36 7.27 -0.80
N ASN A 18 7.34 7.78 -0.10
CA ASN A 18 7.38 9.17 0.36
C ASN A 18 7.32 10.18 -0.78
N GLN A 19 7.81 9.82 -1.97
CA GLN A 19 7.72 10.66 -3.14
C GLN A 19 6.27 10.85 -3.62
N ILE A 20 5.37 9.96 -3.22
CA ILE A 20 3.99 9.88 -3.71
C ILE A 20 2.97 10.31 -2.65
N ARG A 21 3.29 10.20 -1.37
CA ARG A 21 2.32 10.24 -0.27
C ARG A 21 1.49 11.50 -0.16
N SER A 22 1.98 12.63 -0.65
CA SER A 22 1.28 13.90 -0.54
C SER A 22 0.44 14.14 -1.78
N MET A 23 -0.89 14.04 -1.64
CA MET A 23 -1.85 14.20 -2.73
C MET A 23 -3.05 15.02 -2.26
N PRO A 24 -3.59 15.90 -3.14
CA PRO A 24 -4.83 16.62 -2.81
C PRO A 24 -6.00 15.65 -2.58
N ASN A 25 -6.83 15.94 -1.59
CA ASN A 25 -8.07 15.20 -1.29
C ASN A 25 -7.86 13.72 -0.92
N ILE A 26 -6.63 13.34 -0.58
CA ILE A 26 -6.33 11.99 -0.13
C ILE A 26 -5.51 12.07 1.15
N THR A 27 -5.98 11.37 2.17
CA THR A 27 -5.25 11.21 3.43
C THR A 27 -4.73 9.78 3.49
N GLY A 28 -3.41 9.64 3.36
CA GLY A 28 -2.75 8.34 3.42
C GLY A 28 -2.43 7.94 4.85
N THR A 29 -2.61 6.67 5.15
CA THR A 29 -2.16 6.03 6.39
C THR A 29 -1.50 4.70 6.04
N ALA A 30 -0.77 4.14 6.97
CA ALA A 30 -0.10 2.85 6.79
C ALA A 30 0.23 2.27 8.15
N ALA A 31 0.74 1.05 8.19
CA ALA A 31 1.40 0.54 9.37
C ALA A 31 2.62 1.43 9.71
N ALA A 32 3.15 1.30 10.91
CA ALA A 32 4.15 2.23 11.47
C ALA A 32 5.36 2.49 10.57
N GLY A 33 5.71 1.56 9.68
CA GLY A 33 6.83 1.72 8.77
C GLY A 33 6.74 2.91 7.81
N PHE A 34 5.52 3.40 7.57
CA PHE A 34 5.32 4.58 6.72
C PHE A 34 5.75 5.87 7.42
N GLN A 35 5.55 5.93 8.74
CA GLN A 35 5.78 7.14 9.52
C GLN A 35 7.12 7.11 10.25
N ASP A 36 7.50 5.95 10.77
CA ASP A 36 8.68 5.80 11.61
C ASP A 36 9.19 4.36 11.56
N ALA A 37 10.35 4.18 10.92
CA ALA A 37 10.99 2.88 10.82
C ALA A 37 11.35 2.29 12.19
N SER A 38 11.62 3.13 13.19
CA SER A 38 11.94 2.63 14.53
C SER A 38 10.76 1.94 15.20
N LEU A 39 9.54 2.43 14.95
CA LEU A 39 8.32 1.77 15.44
C LEU A 39 8.11 0.41 14.78
N TRP A 40 8.41 0.30 13.49
CA TRP A 40 8.34 -0.95 12.77
C TRP A 40 9.32 -1.98 13.34
N GLU A 41 10.57 -1.57 13.56
CA GLU A 41 11.60 -2.45 14.13
C GLU A 41 11.21 -2.90 15.56
N ALA A 42 10.68 -1.99 16.38
CA ALA A 42 10.21 -2.34 17.71
C ALA A 42 9.07 -3.37 17.66
N ALA A 43 8.14 -3.22 16.72
CA ALA A 43 7.04 -4.16 16.54
C ALA A 43 7.54 -5.54 16.09
N LYS A 44 8.56 -5.60 15.22
CA LYS A 44 9.17 -6.86 14.78
C LYS A 44 9.77 -7.64 15.96
N ILE A 45 10.37 -6.94 16.91
CA ILE A 45 10.92 -7.56 18.12
C ILE A 45 9.80 -8.17 18.97
N LYS A 46 8.65 -7.52 19.04
CA LYS A 46 7.49 -8.01 19.81
C LYS A 46 6.75 -9.16 19.11
N GLY A 47 6.93 -9.31 17.80
CA GLY A 47 6.44 -10.45 17.04
C GLY A 47 5.20 -10.19 16.19
N ASP A 48 4.70 -11.26 15.59
CA ASP A 48 3.65 -11.28 14.58
C ASP A 48 2.34 -10.60 15.03
N LYS A 49 1.90 -10.91 16.24
CA LYS A 49 0.64 -10.37 16.77
C LYS A 49 0.66 -8.85 16.85
N GLU A 50 1.78 -8.27 17.27
CA GLU A 50 1.92 -6.82 17.38
C GLU A 50 1.93 -6.15 16.02
N ILE A 51 2.60 -6.75 15.03
CA ILE A 51 2.62 -6.23 13.65
C ILE A 51 1.20 -6.24 13.06
N LYS A 52 0.46 -7.33 13.22
CA LYS A 52 -0.92 -7.42 12.74
C LYS A 52 -1.83 -6.38 13.39
N LYS A 53 -1.64 -6.13 14.69
CA LYS A 53 -2.37 -5.10 15.42
C LYS A 53 -2.12 -3.70 14.84
N MET A 54 -0.87 -3.40 14.49
CA MET A 54 -0.51 -2.13 13.86
C MET A 54 -1.15 -1.98 12.48
N ILE A 55 -1.18 -3.05 11.70
CA ILE A 55 -1.82 -3.06 10.38
C ILE A 55 -3.31 -2.82 10.54
N ASP A 56 -3.97 -3.53 11.43
CA ASP A 56 -5.41 -3.40 11.67
C ASP A 56 -5.77 -1.97 12.09
N ALA A 57 -4.95 -1.36 12.95
CA ALA A 57 -5.15 0.02 13.38
C ALA A 57 -5.02 1.00 12.19
N GLY A 58 -4.05 0.77 11.31
CA GLY A 58 -3.85 1.61 10.12
C GLY A 58 -4.99 1.51 9.11
N LEU A 59 -5.64 0.35 9.03
CA LEU A 59 -6.76 0.13 8.11
C LEU A 59 -8.08 0.76 8.59
N ASN A 60 -8.19 1.12 9.86
CA ASN A 60 -9.41 1.70 10.40
C ASN A 60 -9.78 2.99 9.66
N ASN A 61 -11.06 3.10 9.28
CA ASN A 61 -11.62 4.27 8.61
C ASN A 61 -11.03 4.55 7.23
N THR A 62 -10.43 3.54 6.59
CA THR A 62 -9.97 3.66 5.20
C THR A 62 -11.00 3.05 4.25
N SER A 63 -10.99 3.50 2.99
CA SER A 63 -11.89 2.99 1.95
C SER A 63 -11.16 2.26 0.83
N VAL A 64 -9.88 2.53 0.64
CA VAL A 64 -9.04 1.93 -0.41
C VAL A 64 -7.69 1.58 0.18
N THR A 65 -7.15 0.46 -0.27
CA THR A 65 -5.76 0.06 0.02
C THR A 65 -4.97 0.11 -1.29
N VAL A 66 -3.91 0.90 -1.30
CA VAL A 66 -2.97 0.98 -2.41
C VAL A 66 -1.78 0.10 -2.08
N VAL A 67 -1.57 -0.95 -2.87
CA VAL A 67 -0.43 -1.86 -2.71
C VAL A 67 0.68 -1.42 -3.66
N PHE A 68 1.77 -0.91 -3.11
CA PHE A 68 2.92 -0.52 -3.91
C PHE A 68 3.77 -1.75 -4.19
N VAL A 69 3.94 -2.07 -5.48
CA VAL A 69 4.55 -3.32 -5.92
C VAL A 69 5.98 -3.10 -6.40
N THR A 70 6.87 -3.92 -5.87
CA THR A 70 8.26 -4.02 -6.29
C THR A 70 8.62 -5.51 -6.39
N ASN A 71 9.88 -5.83 -6.65
CA ASN A 71 10.33 -7.21 -6.67
C ASN A 71 10.08 -7.87 -5.30
N GLY A 72 9.41 -9.01 -5.29
CA GLY A 72 9.14 -9.79 -4.08
C GLY A 72 7.91 -9.38 -3.29
N THR A 73 7.21 -8.32 -3.68
CA THR A 73 6.02 -7.83 -2.94
C THR A 73 4.95 -8.91 -2.78
N ALA A 74 4.68 -9.67 -3.84
CA ALA A 74 3.63 -10.69 -3.83
C ALA A 74 3.88 -11.84 -2.83
N ASN A 75 5.12 -12.04 -2.43
CA ASN A 75 5.51 -13.11 -1.51
C ASN A 75 5.68 -12.65 -0.06
N ARG A 76 5.40 -11.38 0.24
CA ARG A 76 5.57 -10.87 1.61
C ARG A 76 4.35 -11.18 2.46
N LYS A 77 4.61 -11.82 3.61
CA LYS A 77 3.58 -12.24 4.57
C LYS A 77 2.65 -11.09 4.96
N TYR A 78 3.20 -9.93 5.33
CA TYR A 78 2.40 -8.83 5.85
C TYR A 78 1.69 -8.05 4.74
N ILE A 79 2.27 -7.99 3.54
CA ILE A 79 1.54 -7.44 2.38
C ILE A 79 0.30 -8.29 2.10
N ASN A 80 0.43 -9.61 2.11
CA ASN A 80 -0.70 -10.51 1.91
C ASN A 80 -1.74 -10.39 3.04
N TYR A 81 -1.30 -10.22 4.27
CA TYR A 81 -2.20 -9.96 5.40
C TYR A 81 -2.96 -8.64 5.20
N GLU A 82 -2.28 -7.58 4.76
CA GLU A 82 -2.92 -6.28 4.48
C GLU A 82 -3.96 -6.39 3.38
N ILE A 83 -3.67 -7.15 2.33
CA ILE A 83 -4.63 -7.42 1.25
C ILE A 83 -5.84 -8.19 1.79
N ASP A 84 -5.63 -9.25 2.55
CA ASP A 84 -6.70 -10.06 3.12
C ASP A 84 -7.61 -9.24 4.03
N GLN A 85 -7.03 -8.42 4.90
CA GLN A 85 -7.80 -7.56 5.80
C GLN A 85 -8.55 -6.46 5.06
N SER A 86 -7.96 -5.93 3.99
CA SER A 86 -8.62 -4.95 3.14
C SER A 86 -9.87 -5.55 2.47
N LEU A 87 -9.75 -6.75 1.94
CA LEU A 87 -10.88 -7.47 1.35
C LEU A 87 -11.97 -7.76 2.38
N ALA A 88 -11.58 -8.20 3.58
CA ALA A 88 -12.52 -8.48 4.67
C ALA A 88 -13.31 -7.25 5.11
N ARG A 89 -12.72 -6.06 5.00
CA ARG A 89 -13.35 -4.78 5.35
C ARG A 89 -14.17 -4.18 4.20
N GLY A 90 -14.13 -4.80 3.02
CA GLY A 90 -14.81 -4.27 1.83
C GLY A 90 -14.10 -3.08 1.20
N ASN A 91 -12.83 -2.89 1.48
CA ASN A 91 -12.03 -1.82 0.86
C ASN A 91 -11.79 -2.12 -0.62
N GLY A 92 -11.70 -1.07 -1.43
CA GLY A 92 -11.16 -1.18 -2.77
C GLY A 92 -9.66 -1.45 -2.71
N LEU A 93 -9.15 -2.09 -3.75
CA LEU A 93 -7.73 -2.39 -3.88
C LEU A 93 -7.22 -1.88 -5.22
N VAL A 94 -5.99 -1.38 -5.22
CA VAL A 94 -5.27 -1.07 -6.44
C VAL A 94 -3.79 -1.40 -6.25
N ALA A 95 -3.21 -2.08 -7.23
CA ALA A 95 -1.78 -2.37 -7.23
C ALA A 95 -1.07 -1.32 -8.08
N VAL A 96 0.01 -0.75 -7.57
CA VAL A 96 0.77 0.29 -8.26
C VAL A 96 2.24 -0.10 -8.27
N GLN A 97 2.79 -0.35 -9.45
CA GLN A 97 4.20 -0.69 -9.61
C GLN A 97 5.06 0.56 -9.42
N ILE A 98 6.04 0.48 -8.54
CA ILE A 98 6.94 1.60 -8.24
C ILE A 98 8.42 1.23 -8.37
N HIS A 99 8.73 0.07 -8.95
CA HIS A 99 10.11 -0.39 -9.10
C HIS A 99 10.98 0.58 -9.92
N HIS A 100 10.38 1.30 -10.86
CA HIS A 100 11.05 2.26 -11.74
C HIS A 100 11.33 3.61 -11.08
N LEU A 101 10.77 3.88 -9.90
CA LEU A 101 11.10 5.08 -9.13
C LEU A 101 12.50 4.92 -8.51
N LYS A 102 13.20 6.03 -8.38
CA LYS A 102 14.53 6.03 -7.77
C LYS A 102 14.44 5.90 -6.26
N ASP A 103 15.36 5.13 -5.68
CA ASP A 103 15.53 5.04 -4.22
C ASP A 103 16.41 6.18 -3.71
N ILE A 104 16.77 6.14 -2.41
CA ILE A 104 17.60 7.17 -1.78
C ILE A 104 18.97 7.29 -2.45
N ASN A 105 19.45 6.22 -3.11
CA ASN A 105 20.74 6.19 -3.81
C ASN A 105 20.59 6.51 -5.30
N GLY A 106 19.43 6.93 -5.75
CA GLY A 106 19.14 7.24 -7.15
C GLY A 106 19.02 6.01 -8.06
N LYS A 107 18.82 4.83 -7.49
CA LYS A 107 18.73 3.56 -8.23
C LYS A 107 17.29 3.10 -8.36
N THR A 108 16.98 2.48 -9.51
CA THR A 108 15.71 1.81 -9.74
C THR A 108 15.83 0.33 -9.37
N GLY A 109 14.69 -0.36 -9.25
CA GLY A 109 14.63 -1.78 -8.96
C GLY A 109 14.02 -2.59 -10.09
N SER A 110 13.87 -3.88 -9.84
CA SER A 110 13.25 -4.80 -10.79
C SER A 110 11.74 -4.89 -10.54
N ALA A 111 10.98 -5.10 -11.62
CA ALA A 111 9.54 -5.34 -11.53
C ALA A 111 9.26 -6.64 -10.78
N GLY A 112 8.17 -6.68 -10.03
CA GLY A 112 7.69 -7.85 -9.32
C GLY A 112 6.32 -8.29 -9.79
N ALA A 113 5.93 -9.50 -9.41
CA ALA A 113 4.61 -10.01 -9.68
C ALA A 113 3.54 -9.21 -8.92
N ILE A 114 2.39 -9.01 -9.54
CA ILE A 114 1.24 -8.41 -8.88
C ILE A 114 0.62 -9.46 -7.95
N PRO A 115 0.33 -9.13 -6.69
CA PRO A 115 -0.37 -10.07 -5.81
C PRO A 115 -1.67 -10.56 -6.44
N SER A 116 -1.80 -11.88 -6.59
CA SER A 116 -2.90 -12.49 -7.34
C SER A 116 -4.28 -12.18 -6.78
N LYS A 117 -4.40 -11.99 -5.47
CA LYS A 117 -5.69 -11.67 -4.83
C LYS A 117 -6.28 -10.34 -5.28
N ILE A 118 -5.45 -9.41 -5.73
CA ILE A 118 -5.92 -8.10 -6.21
C ILE A 118 -6.67 -8.28 -7.52
N THR A 119 -6.03 -8.90 -8.51
CA THR A 119 -6.65 -9.11 -9.83
C THR A 119 -7.75 -10.16 -9.78
N ALA A 120 -7.61 -11.19 -8.96
CA ALA A 120 -8.64 -12.22 -8.78
C ALA A 120 -9.96 -11.66 -8.23
N ASN A 121 -9.91 -10.53 -7.50
CA ASN A 121 -11.10 -9.87 -6.97
C ASN A 121 -11.58 -8.71 -7.84
N GLY A 122 -11.11 -8.62 -9.08
CA GLY A 122 -11.58 -7.63 -10.05
C GLY A 122 -10.93 -6.27 -9.98
N PHE A 123 -9.94 -6.10 -9.13
CA PHE A 123 -9.21 -4.83 -9.02
C PHE A 123 -8.05 -4.78 -10.01
N LYS A 124 -7.56 -3.58 -10.29
CA LYS A 124 -6.59 -3.32 -11.35
C LYS A 124 -5.18 -3.08 -10.83
N ALA A 125 -4.21 -3.27 -11.72
CA ALA A 125 -2.80 -2.99 -11.47
C ALA A 125 -2.30 -1.98 -12.50
N TYR A 126 -1.47 -1.04 -12.06
CA TYR A 126 -0.93 0.03 -12.91
C TYR A 126 0.56 0.23 -12.60
N LYS A 127 1.27 0.82 -13.56
CA LYS A 127 2.62 1.33 -13.34
C LYS A 127 2.50 2.81 -12.97
N TYR A 128 3.13 3.23 -11.88
CA TYR A 128 3.03 4.61 -11.41
C TYR A 128 3.54 5.59 -12.46
N THR A 129 2.77 6.64 -12.72
CA THR A 129 3.14 7.72 -13.63
C THR A 129 3.20 9.06 -12.89
N ASN A 130 2.08 9.48 -12.29
CA ASN A 130 2.00 10.73 -11.54
C ASN A 130 0.89 10.65 -10.50
N LYS A 131 0.83 11.66 -9.64
CA LYS A 131 -0.14 11.70 -8.54
C LYS A 131 -1.59 11.85 -9.01
N GLU A 132 -1.81 12.56 -10.12
CA GLU A 132 -3.15 12.73 -10.68
C GLU A 132 -3.73 11.41 -11.16
N SER A 133 -2.94 10.62 -11.86
CA SER A 133 -3.36 9.29 -12.30
C SER A 133 -3.62 8.38 -11.12
N LEU A 134 -2.76 8.40 -10.10
CA LEU A 134 -2.94 7.60 -8.90
C LEU A 134 -4.26 7.95 -8.20
N ALA A 135 -4.57 9.24 -8.07
CA ALA A 135 -5.83 9.69 -7.47
C ALA A 135 -7.05 9.14 -8.23
N LYS A 136 -7.00 9.13 -9.57
CA LYS A 136 -8.06 8.53 -10.40
C LYS A 136 -8.18 7.03 -10.17
N TRP A 137 -7.08 6.32 -10.08
CA TRP A 137 -7.08 4.87 -9.83
C TRP A 137 -7.66 4.54 -8.46
N ILE A 138 -7.35 5.35 -7.45
CA ILE A 138 -7.92 5.21 -6.10
C ILE A 138 -9.43 5.38 -6.13
N GLU A 139 -9.94 6.41 -6.80
CA GLU A 139 -11.38 6.64 -6.92
C GLU A 139 -12.07 5.50 -7.67
N LYS A 140 -11.45 4.98 -8.73
CA LYS A 140 -11.99 3.84 -9.46
C LYS A 140 -12.07 2.60 -8.57
N ALA A 141 -11.03 2.34 -7.78
CA ALA A 141 -11.01 1.21 -6.86
C ALA A 141 -12.11 1.35 -5.80
N ALA A 142 -12.31 2.55 -5.27
CA ALA A 142 -13.38 2.82 -4.32
C ALA A 142 -14.76 2.51 -4.91
N LYS A 143 -15.01 2.97 -6.12
CA LYS A 143 -16.30 2.71 -6.81
C LYS A 143 -16.53 1.22 -7.04
N LEU A 144 -15.49 0.50 -7.45
CA LEU A 144 -15.58 -0.96 -7.65
C LEU A 144 -15.94 -1.69 -6.34
N ALA A 145 -15.55 -1.15 -5.21
CA ALA A 145 -15.85 -1.70 -3.89
C ALA A 145 -17.16 -1.18 -3.29
N GLY A 146 -17.87 -0.31 -4.00
CA GLY A 146 -19.11 0.30 -3.48
C GLY A 146 -18.86 1.42 -2.46
N LYS A 147 -17.70 2.01 -2.50
CA LYS A 147 -17.30 3.11 -1.60
C LYS A 147 -17.27 4.47 -2.35
#